data_02f7de235fe7c497a73e74c71644cc01
#
_entry.id   02f7de235fe7c497a73e74c71644cc01
#
_cell.length_a   1.000
_cell.length_b   1.000
_cell.length_c   1.000
_cell.angle_alpha   90.00
_cell.angle_beta   90.00
_cell.angle_gamma   90.00
#
_symmetry.space_group_name_H-M   'P 1'
#
loop_
_entity.id
_entity.type
_entity.pdbx_description
1 polymer ?
#
loop_
_entity_poly.entity_id
_entity_poly.type
_entity_poly.pdbx_seq_one_letter_code
_entity_poly.pdbx_strand_id
1 'polypeptide(L)'
;MLLADMSSKAQEVSTAVDKLREWLAGSGMRLLENAISALVLFVVGWLVIRLVDFVIRKGLARSNRRGLLINFVASSVTKACWAVLLVMVLGRLGVNVAPLVAGLGVTGFVLGFAFQESLGNLASGLMIALNEPFKVGDFVEIAGLQGSVVEMNIMATTLTTGDNKKIVVPNKSVWGGPIVNYSAMATRRVDVQVGIAYGEDIGRALDVIRETVLSVPGVLPTPAPTIAVGALAESQVTINVRPWAKNADYWSVYFETLKAIKDELGRVGIEIPFPQVTVHQAK
;
A
#
# COMPACT_ATOMS: atom_id res chain seq x y z
N MET A 1 93.79 -14.98 3.25
CA MET A 1 92.60 -15.36 2.46
C MET A 1 91.41 -15.78 3.32
N LEU A 2 91.59 -16.67 4.30
CA LEU A 2 90.53 -17.13 5.21
C LEU A 2 89.89 -16.04 6.10
N LEU A 3 90.67 -15.06 6.61
CA LEU A 3 90.16 -13.98 7.47
C LEU A 3 89.37 -12.94 6.71
N ALA A 4 89.60 -12.71 5.41
CA ALA A 4 88.82 -11.82 4.56
C ALA A 4 87.45 -12.44 4.20
N ASP A 5 87.41 -13.77 4.03
CA ASP A 5 86.14 -14.50 3.75
C ASP A 5 85.22 -14.56 4.99
N MET A 6 85.79 -14.67 6.18
CA MET A 6 85.06 -14.62 7.45
C MET A 6 84.51 -13.22 7.73
N SER A 7 85.22 -12.16 7.40
CA SER A 7 84.69 -10.78 7.56
C SER A 7 83.58 -10.44 6.58
N SER A 8 83.70 -10.93 5.35
CA SER A 8 82.65 -10.80 4.33
C SER A 8 81.30 -11.51 4.72
N LYS A 9 81.43 -12.75 5.23
CA LYS A 9 80.25 -13.51 5.72
C LYS A 9 79.63 -12.90 6.98
N ALA A 10 80.42 -12.33 7.89
CA ALA A 10 79.94 -11.63 9.07
C ALA A 10 79.15 -10.35 8.67
N GLN A 11 79.62 -9.67 7.63
CA GLN A 11 78.96 -8.45 7.11
C GLN A 11 77.64 -8.75 6.35
N GLU A 12 77.55 -9.87 5.60
CA GLU A 12 76.37 -10.37 4.98
C GLU A 12 75.29 -10.77 6.02
N VAL A 13 75.71 -11.44 7.09
CA VAL A 13 74.81 -11.83 8.19
C VAL A 13 74.27 -10.60 8.93
N SER A 14 75.16 -9.59 9.22
CA SER A 14 74.71 -8.36 9.87
C SER A 14 73.66 -7.58 9.00
N THR A 15 73.96 -7.46 7.69
CA THR A 15 72.99 -6.83 6.73
C THR A 15 71.69 -7.59 6.60
N ALA A 16 71.67 -8.90 6.64
CA ALA A 16 70.47 -9.73 6.63
C ALA A 16 69.67 -9.56 7.93
N VAL A 17 70.32 -9.49 9.08
CA VAL A 17 69.72 -9.23 10.39
C VAL A 17 69.09 -7.83 10.45
N ASP A 18 69.78 -6.81 9.93
CA ASP A 18 69.29 -5.44 9.91
C ASP A 18 68.11 -5.31 8.96
N LYS A 19 68.14 -5.91 7.77
CA LYS A 19 66.99 -6.01 6.86
C LYS A 19 65.78 -6.74 7.50
N LEU A 20 65.99 -7.80 8.24
CA LEU A 20 65.02 -8.53 8.98
C LEU A 20 64.38 -7.67 10.09
N ARG A 21 65.22 -6.92 10.83
CA ARG A 21 64.79 -5.97 11.85
C ARG A 21 63.90 -4.84 11.25
N GLU A 22 64.37 -4.22 10.18
CA GLU A 22 63.62 -3.18 9.49
C GLU A 22 62.28 -3.70 8.93
N TRP A 23 62.26 -4.92 8.37
CA TRP A 23 61.04 -5.57 7.91
C TRP A 23 60.09 -5.87 9.08
N LEU A 24 60.58 -6.41 10.19
CA LEU A 24 59.79 -6.68 11.39
C LEU A 24 59.27 -5.39 12.03
N ALA A 25 60.06 -4.32 12.09
CA ALA A 25 59.65 -3.05 12.67
C ALA A 25 58.62 -2.30 11.81
N GLY A 26 58.68 -2.40 10.47
CA GLY A 26 57.77 -1.71 9.55
C GLY A 26 56.59 -2.56 9.13
N SER A 27 56.87 -3.65 8.43
CA SER A 27 55.81 -4.49 7.83
C SER A 27 55.17 -5.44 8.83
N GLY A 28 55.95 -5.99 9.78
CA GLY A 28 55.48 -6.90 10.81
C GLY A 28 54.50 -6.21 11.79
N MET A 29 54.84 -4.96 12.20
CA MET A 29 53.95 -4.18 13.08
C MET A 29 52.62 -3.84 12.40
N ARG A 30 52.64 -3.46 11.11
CA ARG A 30 51.38 -3.21 10.33
C ARG A 30 50.54 -4.47 10.16
N LEU A 31 51.16 -5.62 9.94
CA LEU A 31 50.46 -6.90 9.87
C LEU A 31 49.79 -7.25 11.20
N LEU A 32 50.48 -6.99 12.32
CA LEU A 32 49.95 -7.22 13.66
C LEU A 32 48.76 -6.28 13.96
N GLU A 33 48.87 -4.97 13.65
CA GLU A 33 47.81 -4.01 13.80
C GLU A 33 46.56 -4.40 12.96
N ASN A 34 46.78 -4.79 11.70
CA ASN A 34 45.70 -5.25 10.82
C ASN A 34 45.05 -6.54 11.35
N ALA A 35 45.84 -7.49 11.86
CA ALA A 35 45.32 -8.72 12.44
C ALA A 35 44.51 -8.46 13.72
N ILE A 36 45.00 -7.59 14.61
CA ILE A 36 44.25 -7.19 15.82
C ILE A 36 42.97 -6.47 15.44
N SER A 37 43.01 -5.50 14.52
CA SER A 37 41.84 -4.78 14.07
C SER A 37 40.81 -5.69 13.37
N ALA A 38 41.28 -6.66 12.58
CA ALA A 38 40.43 -7.67 11.94
C ALA A 38 39.75 -8.59 12.99
N LEU A 39 40.49 -8.99 14.03
CA LEU A 39 39.98 -9.79 15.14
C LEU A 39 38.92 -9.04 15.93
N VAL A 40 39.17 -7.77 16.29
CA VAL A 40 38.21 -6.92 16.99
C VAL A 40 36.96 -6.76 16.13
N LEU A 41 37.10 -6.47 14.84
CA LEU A 41 35.97 -6.34 13.89
C LEU A 41 35.18 -7.63 13.80
N PHE A 42 35.86 -8.78 13.74
CA PHE A 42 35.21 -10.09 13.72
C PHE A 42 34.40 -10.35 15.00
N VAL A 43 34.98 -10.10 16.17
CA VAL A 43 34.26 -10.30 17.46
C VAL A 43 33.08 -9.38 17.60
N VAL A 44 33.23 -8.10 17.28
CA VAL A 44 32.14 -7.13 17.34
C VAL A 44 31.06 -7.51 16.33
N GLY A 45 31.45 -7.83 15.08
CA GLY A 45 30.50 -8.25 14.04
C GLY A 45 29.77 -9.54 14.40
N TRP A 46 30.44 -10.52 14.98
CA TRP A 46 29.84 -11.74 15.48
C TRP A 46 28.79 -11.49 16.57
N LEU A 47 29.10 -10.59 17.53
CA LEU A 47 28.15 -10.18 18.57
C LEU A 47 26.90 -9.49 17.97
N VAL A 48 27.11 -8.59 17.00
CA VAL A 48 26.02 -7.93 16.30
C VAL A 48 25.15 -8.95 15.55
N ILE A 49 25.75 -9.91 14.83
CA ILE A 49 25.03 -10.96 14.12
C ILE A 49 24.20 -11.81 15.10
N ARG A 50 24.78 -12.17 16.24
CA ARG A 50 24.06 -12.89 17.30
C ARG A 50 22.88 -12.09 17.85
N LEU A 51 23.07 -10.79 18.07
CA LEU A 51 21.99 -9.91 18.52
C LEU A 51 20.88 -9.81 17.48
N VAL A 52 21.21 -9.64 16.22
CA VAL A 52 20.24 -9.59 15.10
C VAL A 52 19.45 -10.89 15.01
N ASP A 53 20.10 -12.06 15.03
CA ASP A 53 19.45 -13.37 15.02
C ASP A 53 18.49 -13.53 16.21
N PHE A 54 18.94 -13.15 17.40
CA PHE A 54 18.12 -13.19 18.63
C PHE A 54 16.88 -12.29 18.53
N VAL A 55 17.04 -11.04 18.06
CA VAL A 55 15.93 -10.08 17.92
C VAL A 55 14.93 -10.59 16.89
N ILE A 56 15.39 -11.07 15.73
CA ILE A 56 14.52 -11.62 14.68
C ILE A 56 13.73 -12.81 15.23
N ARG A 57 14.40 -13.81 15.81
CA ARG A 57 13.74 -15.02 16.36
C ARG A 57 12.76 -14.67 17.47
N LYS A 58 13.13 -13.81 18.42
CA LYS A 58 12.26 -13.39 19.52
C LYS A 58 11.07 -12.55 19.06
N GLY A 59 11.29 -11.64 18.10
CA GLY A 59 10.24 -10.80 17.52
C GLY A 59 9.19 -11.61 16.76
N LEU A 60 9.66 -12.52 15.90
CA LEU A 60 8.76 -13.36 15.10
C LEU A 60 8.12 -14.49 15.90
N ALA A 61 8.75 -14.99 16.97
CA ALA A 61 8.19 -16.03 17.84
C ALA A 61 6.91 -15.59 18.57
N ARG A 62 6.72 -14.27 18.78
CA ARG A 62 5.49 -13.69 19.33
C ARG A 62 4.32 -13.75 18.35
N SER A 63 4.57 -13.84 17.06
CA SER A 63 3.56 -14.02 16.03
C SER A 63 3.34 -15.53 15.87
N ASN A 64 2.13 -16.02 16.09
CA ASN A 64 1.75 -17.45 15.99
C ASN A 64 1.88 -18.00 14.56
N ARG A 65 2.92 -17.57 13.83
CA ARG A 65 3.20 -17.91 12.44
C ARG A 65 4.15 -19.09 12.35
N ARG A 66 3.98 -19.86 11.27
CA ARG A 66 4.70 -21.13 11.02
C ARG A 66 6.21 -20.97 11.21
N GLY A 67 6.82 -21.76 12.09
CA GLY A 67 8.24 -21.72 12.44
C GLY A 67 9.21 -21.81 11.24
N LEU A 68 8.74 -22.35 10.12
CA LEU A 68 9.45 -22.42 8.85
C LEU A 68 9.81 -21.04 8.27
N LEU A 69 8.87 -20.08 8.32
CA LEU A 69 9.10 -18.70 7.85
C LEU A 69 10.11 -17.97 8.76
N ILE A 70 10.00 -18.17 10.06
CA ILE A 70 10.92 -17.55 11.04
C ILE A 70 12.35 -18.03 10.78
N ASN A 71 12.53 -19.36 10.62
CA ASN A 71 13.82 -19.94 10.35
C ASN A 71 14.40 -19.50 9.01
N PHE A 72 13.57 -19.39 7.97
CA PHE A 72 14.00 -18.93 6.66
C PHE A 72 14.49 -17.48 6.71
N VAL A 73 13.70 -16.57 7.27
CA VAL A 73 14.05 -15.14 7.37
C VAL A 73 15.28 -14.92 8.23
N ALA A 74 15.30 -15.50 9.45
CA ALA A 74 16.43 -15.39 10.35
C ALA A 74 17.73 -15.93 9.70
N SER A 75 17.67 -17.13 9.10
CA SER A 75 18.82 -17.74 8.43
C SER A 75 19.31 -16.91 7.23
N SER A 76 18.41 -16.36 6.41
CA SER A 76 18.78 -15.55 5.24
C SER A 76 19.45 -14.26 5.65
N VAL A 77 18.89 -13.53 6.61
CA VAL A 77 19.47 -12.28 7.14
C VAL A 77 20.82 -12.55 7.79
N THR A 78 20.91 -13.58 8.62
CA THR A 78 22.18 -13.95 9.30
C THR A 78 23.27 -14.31 8.29
N LYS A 79 22.95 -15.07 7.24
CA LYS A 79 23.91 -15.40 6.16
C LYS A 79 24.36 -14.16 5.41
N ALA A 80 23.46 -13.23 5.10
CA ALA A 80 23.82 -11.97 4.46
C ALA A 80 24.75 -11.12 5.34
N CYS A 81 24.49 -11.03 6.64
CA CYS A 81 25.36 -10.35 7.59
C CYS A 81 26.74 -11.00 7.68
N TRP A 82 26.82 -12.35 7.65
CA TRP A 82 28.09 -13.07 7.61
C TRP A 82 28.88 -12.79 6.34
N ALA A 83 28.25 -12.71 5.17
CA ALA A 83 28.90 -12.36 3.91
C ALA A 83 29.52 -10.96 3.97
N VAL A 84 28.80 -9.98 4.51
CA VAL A 84 29.29 -8.60 4.70
C VAL A 84 30.47 -8.59 5.69
N LEU A 85 30.34 -9.25 6.84
CA LEU A 85 31.39 -9.33 7.85
C LEU A 85 32.66 -9.97 7.28
N LEU A 86 32.54 -11.05 6.49
CA LEU A 86 33.68 -11.70 5.84
C LEU A 86 34.42 -10.72 4.93
N VAL A 87 33.70 -9.98 4.08
CA VAL A 87 34.31 -8.98 3.18
C VAL A 87 35.03 -7.88 3.99
N MET A 88 34.43 -7.39 5.08
CA MET A 88 35.04 -6.38 5.95
C MET A 88 36.33 -6.87 6.61
N VAL A 89 36.34 -8.11 7.11
CA VAL A 89 37.51 -8.75 7.73
C VAL A 89 38.63 -8.95 6.70
N LEU A 90 38.32 -9.47 5.52
CA LEU A 90 39.25 -9.64 4.42
C LEU A 90 39.90 -8.31 4.01
N GLY A 91 39.12 -7.24 3.93
CA GLY A 91 39.65 -5.90 3.64
C GLY A 91 40.63 -5.40 4.70
N ARG A 92 40.39 -5.69 6.00
CA ARG A 92 41.33 -5.36 7.09
C ARG A 92 42.61 -6.15 7.02
N LEU A 93 42.55 -7.38 6.52
CA LEU A 93 43.73 -8.22 6.31
C LEU A 93 44.51 -7.84 5.04
N GLY A 94 44.13 -6.79 4.31
CA GLY A 94 44.83 -6.29 3.13
C GLY A 94 44.42 -6.96 1.82
N VAL A 95 43.38 -7.79 1.81
CA VAL A 95 42.84 -8.38 0.58
C VAL A 95 42.09 -7.31 -0.22
N ASN A 96 42.29 -7.25 -1.53
CA ASN A 96 41.51 -6.37 -2.40
C ASN A 96 40.05 -6.87 -2.48
N VAL A 97 39.15 -6.24 -1.72
CA VAL A 97 37.74 -6.58 -1.63
C VAL A 97 36.85 -5.86 -2.66
N ALA A 98 37.41 -4.99 -3.50
CA ALA A 98 36.64 -4.22 -4.48
C ALA A 98 35.77 -5.12 -5.40
N PRO A 99 36.27 -6.27 -5.93
CA PRO A 99 35.42 -7.16 -6.72
C PRO A 99 34.28 -7.81 -5.91
N LEU A 100 34.55 -8.13 -4.62
CA LEU A 100 33.55 -8.72 -3.73
C LEU A 100 32.45 -7.70 -3.39
N VAL A 101 32.81 -6.45 -3.12
CA VAL A 101 31.87 -5.35 -2.86
C VAL A 101 31.03 -5.07 -4.10
N ALA A 102 31.66 -5.04 -5.28
CA ALA A 102 30.94 -4.88 -6.55
C ALA A 102 29.92 -6.01 -6.77
N GLY A 103 30.31 -7.27 -6.54
CA GLY A 103 29.43 -8.44 -6.65
C GLY A 103 28.26 -8.39 -5.65
N LEU A 104 28.53 -8.01 -4.40
CA LEU A 104 27.48 -7.80 -3.39
C LEU A 104 26.55 -6.65 -3.79
N GLY A 105 27.08 -5.57 -4.37
CA GLY A 105 26.28 -4.44 -4.86
C GLY A 105 25.31 -4.86 -5.97
N VAL A 106 25.78 -5.60 -6.96
CA VAL A 106 24.94 -6.14 -8.05
C VAL A 106 23.88 -7.09 -7.49
N THR A 107 24.28 -7.99 -6.58
CA THR A 107 23.33 -8.92 -5.92
C THR A 107 22.27 -8.16 -5.14
N GLY A 108 22.65 -7.13 -4.37
CA GLY A 108 21.74 -6.27 -3.62
C GLY A 108 20.77 -5.52 -4.52
N PHE A 109 21.24 -5.02 -5.65
CA PHE A 109 20.41 -4.36 -6.66
C PHE A 109 19.34 -5.31 -7.24
N VAL A 110 19.75 -6.52 -7.66
CA VAL A 110 18.82 -7.54 -8.18
C VAL A 110 17.79 -7.93 -7.13
N LEU A 111 18.20 -8.14 -5.88
CA LEU A 111 17.28 -8.43 -4.77
C LEU A 111 16.34 -7.26 -4.49
N GLY A 112 16.82 -6.02 -4.57
CA GLY A 112 16.01 -4.82 -4.42
C GLY A 112 14.86 -4.76 -5.43
N PHE A 113 15.15 -5.06 -6.70
CA PHE A 113 14.11 -5.17 -7.73
C PHE A 113 13.14 -6.32 -7.46
N ALA A 114 13.64 -7.48 -7.06
CA ALA A 114 12.80 -8.63 -6.74
C ALA A 114 11.80 -8.34 -5.60
N PHE A 115 12.19 -7.50 -4.63
CA PHE A 115 11.35 -7.11 -3.49
C PHE A 115 10.61 -5.78 -3.67
N GLN A 116 10.79 -5.06 -4.78
CA GLN A 116 10.25 -3.72 -5.01
C GLN A 116 8.73 -3.65 -4.77
N GLU A 117 7.97 -4.64 -5.24
CA GLU A 117 6.53 -4.67 -5.06
C GLU A 117 6.13 -4.88 -3.60
N SER A 118 6.79 -5.79 -2.90
CA SER A 118 6.55 -6.05 -1.47
C SER A 118 6.88 -4.82 -0.62
N LEU A 119 8.01 -4.16 -0.87
CA LEU A 119 8.40 -2.92 -0.20
C LEU A 119 7.42 -1.78 -0.52
N GLY A 120 6.91 -1.70 -1.76
CA GLY A 120 5.87 -0.77 -2.15
C GLY A 120 4.57 -0.96 -1.38
N ASN A 121 4.14 -2.21 -1.20
CA ASN A 121 2.96 -2.53 -0.40
C ASN A 121 3.13 -2.16 1.08
N LEU A 122 4.30 -2.45 1.64
CA LEU A 122 4.64 -2.09 3.02
C LEU A 122 4.64 -0.57 3.24
N ALA A 123 5.29 0.19 2.36
CA ALA A 123 5.34 1.64 2.42
C ALA A 123 3.92 2.23 2.29
N SER A 124 3.12 1.75 1.33
CA SER A 124 1.74 2.18 1.14
C SER A 124 0.86 1.83 2.35
N GLY A 125 1.02 0.64 2.94
CA GLY A 125 0.31 0.26 4.16
C GLY A 125 0.63 1.17 5.35
N LEU A 126 1.88 1.59 5.49
CA LEU A 126 2.29 2.57 6.49
C LEU A 126 1.64 3.94 6.22
N MET A 127 1.61 4.39 4.95
CA MET A 127 0.96 5.66 4.57
C MET A 127 -0.55 5.64 4.83
N ILE A 128 -1.23 4.52 4.56
CA ILE A 128 -2.66 4.34 4.88
C ILE A 128 -2.87 4.42 6.40
N ALA A 129 -2.03 3.76 7.19
CA ALA A 129 -2.12 3.75 8.64
C ALA A 129 -1.83 5.13 9.28
N LEU A 130 -0.94 5.93 8.69
CA LEU A 130 -0.60 7.28 9.19
C LEU A 130 -1.65 8.33 8.81
N ASN A 131 -2.23 8.23 7.61
CA ASN A 131 -3.17 9.25 7.09
C ASN A 131 -4.64 8.88 7.36
N GLU A 132 -4.94 7.63 7.67
CA GLU A 132 -6.29 7.11 7.95
C GLU A 132 -7.36 7.61 6.95
N PRO A 133 -7.19 7.43 5.62
CA PRO A 133 -8.16 7.92 4.64
C PRO A 133 -9.53 7.21 4.77
N PHE A 134 -9.56 6.07 5.41
CA PHE A 134 -10.75 5.29 5.76
C PHE A 134 -10.47 4.44 7.02
N LYS A 135 -11.54 3.93 7.63
CA LYS A 135 -11.50 3.09 8.83
C LYS A 135 -12.16 1.73 8.54
N VAL A 136 -11.87 0.75 9.41
CA VAL A 136 -12.60 -0.51 9.39
C VAL A 136 -14.10 -0.23 9.63
N GLY A 137 -14.94 -0.78 8.76
CA GLY A 137 -16.39 -0.54 8.72
C GLY A 137 -16.83 0.49 7.66
N ASP A 138 -15.94 1.35 7.14
CA ASP A 138 -16.28 2.29 6.10
C ASP A 138 -16.59 1.57 4.78
N PHE A 139 -17.58 2.08 4.03
CA PHE A 139 -17.83 1.69 2.65
C PHE A 139 -17.02 2.59 1.73
N VAL A 140 -16.14 1.97 0.95
CA VAL A 140 -15.16 2.68 0.12
C VAL A 140 -15.14 2.14 -1.31
N GLU A 141 -14.62 2.99 -2.21
CA GLU A 141 -14.18 2.56 -3.54
C GLU A 141 -12.68 2.81 -3.66
N ILE A 142 -11.93 1.76 -3.88
CA ILE A 142 -10.47 1.76 -4.01
C ILE A 142 -10.05 0.85 -5.15
N ALA A 143 -9.10 1.28 -5.97
CA ALA A 143 -8.64 0.53 -7.15
C ALA A 143 -9.80 0.07 -8.06
N GLY A 144 -10.87 0.86 -8.17
CA GLY A 144 -12.08 0.52 -8.95
C GLY A 144 -12.99 -0.56 -8.34
N LEU A 145 -12.75 -0.94 -7.08
CA LEU A 145 -13.51 -1.96 -6.36
C LEU A 145 -14.25 -1.33 -5.18
N GLN A 146 -15.53 -1.65 -5.03
CA GLN A 146 -16.37 -1.13 -3.96
C GLN A 146 -16.61 -2.20 -2.89
N GLY A 147 -16.60 -1.79 -1.62
CA GLY A 147 -16.92 -2.67 -0.50
C GLY A 147 -16.69 -2.03 0.86
N SER A 148 -17.15 -2.70 1.89
CA SER A 148 -16.86 -2.31 3.28
C SER A 148 -15.50 -2.82 3.70
N VAL A 149 -14.70 -1.97 4.35
CA VAL A 149 -13.40 -2.34 4.89
C VAL A 149 -13.58 -3.26 6.10
N VAL A 150 -13.06 -4.48 5.99
CA VAL A 150 -13.13 -5.48 7.07
C VAL A 150 -11.84 -5.52 7.87
N GLU A 151 -10.70 -5.42 7.19
CA GLU A 151 -9.39 -5.55 7.81
C GLU A 151 -8.35 -4.76 7.00
N MET A 152 -7.46 -4.11 7.72
CA MET A 152 -6.25 -3.53 7.14
C MET A 152 -5.03 -4.20 7.78
N ASN A 153 -4.13 -4.70 6.96
CA ASN A 153 -2.83 -5.17 7.40
C ASN A 153 -1.72 -4.44 6.65
N ILE A 154 -0.49 -4.68 7.04
CA ILE A 154 0.67 -3.93 6.51
C ILE A 154 0.89 -4.10 4.99
N MET A 155 0.34 -5.17 4.38
CA MET A 155 0.55 -5.50 2.96
C MET A 155 -0.69 -5.33 2.10
N ALA A 156 -1.89 -5.46 2.70
CA ALA A 156 -3.16 -5.49 1.98
C ALA A 156 -4.31 -4.97 2.82
N THR A 157 -5.31 -4.42 2.15
CA THR A 157 -6.62 -4.05 2.70
C THR A 157 -7.66 -5.05 2.22
N THR A 158 -8.48 -5.56 3.12
CA THR A 158 -9.56 -6.51 2.81
C THR A 158 -10.90 -5.79 2.81
N LEU A 159 -11.66 -5.96 1.74
CA LEU A 159 -13.03 -5.47 1.60
C LEU A 159 -14.02 -6.63 1.54
N THR A 160 -15.26 -6.35 1.91
CA THR A 160 -16.41 -7.22 1.63
C THR A 160 -17.43 -6.45 0.79
N THR A 161 -17.85 -7.05 -0.32
CA THR A 161 -18.89 -6.48 -1.20
C THR A 161 -20.27 -6.65 -0.58
N GLY A 162 -21.27 -5.91 -1.10
CA GLY A 162 -22.67 -6.03 -0.65
C GLY A 162 -23.29 -7.42 -0.85
N ASP A 163 -22.75 -8.22 -1.78
CA ASP A 163 -23.10 -9.63 -2.01
C ASP A 163 -22.17 -10.62 -1.29
N ASN A 164 -21.47 -10.14 -0.24
CA ASN A 164 -20.67 -10.92 0.69
C ASN A 164 -19.44 -11.61 0.08
N LYS A 165 -18.83 -11.04 -0.96
CA LYS A 165 -17.56 -11.51 -1.50
C LYS A 165 -16.39 -10.82 -0.79
N LYS A 166 -15.34 -11.58 -0.49
CA LYS A 166 -14.09 -11.05 0.07
C LYS A 166 -13.16 -10.60 -1.05
N ILE A 167 -12.73 -9.35 -1.00
CA ILE A 167 -11.72 -8.78 -1.90
C ILE A 167 -10.48 -8.45 -1.07
N VAL A 168 -9.31 -8.84 -1.56
CA VAL A 168 -8.02 -8.49 -0.94
C VAL A 168 -7.26 -7.60 -1.92
N VAL A 169 -7.05 -6.35 -1.56
CA VAL A 169 -6.40 -5.34 -2.40
C VAL A 169 -5.01 -5.06 -1.83
N PRO A 170 -3.91 -5.23 -2.61
CA PRO A 170 -2.57 -4.84 -2.19
C PRO A 170 -2.52 -3.34 -1.85
N ASN A 171 -1.88 -2.98 -0.74
CA ASN A 171 -1.87 -1.59 -0.27
C ASN A 171 -1.26 -0.60 -1.27
N LYS A 172 -0.30 -1.03 -2.09
CA LYS A 172 0.25 -0.23 -3.19
C LYS A 172 -0.84 0.20 -4.19
N SER A 173 -1.79 -0.69 -4.50
CA SER A 173 -2.92 -0.38 -5.38
C SER A 173 -3.95 0.52 -4.70
N VAL A 174 -4.11 0.40 -3.38
CA VAL A 174 -4.99 1.26 -2.57
C VAL A 174 -4.48 2.69 -2.55
N TRP A 175 -3.21 2.88 -2.16
CA TRP A 175 -2.60 4.22 -2.00
C TRP A 175 -2.20 4.86 -3.32
N GLY A 176 -1.97 4.06 -4.35
CA GLY A 176 -1.54 4.52 -5.66
C GLY A 176 -2.63 5.13 -6.55
N GLY A 177 -3.90 5.10 -6.13
CA GLY A 177 -5.05 5.60 -6.87
C GLY A 177 -5.96 6.48 -6.03
N PRO A 178 -7.04 7.00 -6.62
CA PRO A 178 -8.06 7.73 -5.88
C PRO A 178 -8.76 6.81 -4.88
N ILE A 179 -9.05 7.36 -3.70
CA ILE A 179 -9.80 6.69 -2.64
C ILE A 179 -11.10 7.46 -2.47
N VAL A 180 -12.24 6.83 -2.73
CA VAL A 180 -13.56 7.39 -2.46
C VAL A 180 -14.10 6.75 -1.19
N ASN A 181 -14.25 7.54 -0.14
CA ASN A 181 -14.84 7.09 1.11
C ASN A 181 -16.28 7.61 1.21
N TYR A 182 -17.23 6.72 1.01
CA TYR A 182 -18.66 7.03 1.07
C TYR A 182 -19.16 7.22 2.51
N SER A 183 -18.42 6.75 3.50
CA SER A 183 -18.81 6.81 4.92
C SER A 183 -18.19 7.99 5.67
N ALA A 184 -17.21 8.68 5.09
CA ALA A 184 -16.46 9.75 5.75
C ALA A 184 -17.33 10.96 6.12
N MET A 185 -18.33 11.28 5.28
CA MET A 185 -19.23 12.40 5.51
C MET A 185 -20.50 11.94 6.20
N ALA A 186 -21.04 12.75 7.10
CA ALA A 186 -22.23 12.42 7.88
C ALA A 186 -23.50 12.27 7.01
N THR A 187 -23.54 12.99 5.89
CA THR A 187 -24.68 13.02 4.97
C THR A 187 -24.22 12.75 3.55
N ARG A 188 -25.14 12.19 2.76
CA ARG A 188 -24.90 11.87 1.36
C ARG A 188 -26.09 12.25 0.52
N ARG A 189 -25.87 12.75 -0.71
CA ARG A 189 -26.93 13.02 -1.67
C ARG A 189 -27.37 11.73 -2.34
N VAL A 190 -28.66 11.49 -2.37
CA VAL A 190 -29.29 10.41 -3.11
C VAL A 190 -29.65 10.95 -4.50
N ASP A 191 -29.20 10.30 -5.56
CA ASP A 191 -29.49 10.71 -6.93
C ASP A 191 -30.51 9.73 -7.55
N VAL A 192 -31.73 10.22 -7.84
CA VAL A 192 -32.82 9.50 -8.44
C VAL A 192 -33.27 10.25 -9.69
N GLN A 193 -33.74 9.53 -10.69
CA GLN A 193 -34.33 10.09 -11.91
C GLN A 193 -35.73 9.52 -12.13
N VAL A 194 -36.64 10.40 -12.53
CA VAL A 194 -38.04 10.05 -12.85
C VAL A 194 -38.40 10.65 -14.19
N GLY A 195 -39.06 9.90 -15.06
CA GLY A 195 -39.54 10.37 -16.35
C GLY A 195 -41.04 10.71 -16.29
N ILE A 196 -41.46 11.83 -16.88
CA ILE A 196 -42.86 12.18 -17.10
C ILE A 196 -43.13 12.34 -18.60
N ALA A 197 -44.39 12.16 -19.03
CA ALA A 197 -44.78 12.33 -20.43
C ALA A 197 -44.62 13.79 -20.88
N TYR A 198 -44.29 14.01 -22.16
CA TYR A 198 -44.15 15.35 -22.73
C TYR A 198 -45.42 16.21 -22.67
N GLY A 199 -46.61 15.58 -22.59
CA GLY A 199 -47.87 16.28 -22.46
C GLY A 199 -48.21 16.80 -21.07
N GLU A 200 -47.40 16.44 -20.06
CA GLU A 200 -47.62 16.81 -18.67
C GLU A 200 -47.16 18.23 -18.34
N ASP A 201 -47.82 18.84 -17.37
CA ASP A 201 -47.36 20.11 -16.80
C ASP A 201 -46.12 19.88 -15.92
N ILE A 202 -44.95 20.34 -16.42
CA ILE A 202 -43.67 20.21 -15.73
C ILE A 202 -43.70 20.92 -14.39
N GLY A 203 -44.29 22.11 -14.29
CA GLY A 203 -44.36 22.89 -13.04
C GLY A 203 -45.10 22.12 -11.95
N ARG A 204 -46.30 21.63 -12.29
CA ARG A 204 -47.10 20.80 -11.39
C ARG A 204 -46.37 19.53 -10.99
N ALA A 205 -45.69 18.88 -11.93
CA ALA A 205 -44.92 17.66 -11.64
C ALA A 205 -43.75 17.91 -10.66
N LEU A 206 -43.00 19.02 -10.84
CA LEU A 206 -41.92 19.41 -9.94
C LEU A 206 -42.41 19.70 -8.53
N ASP A 207 -43.59 20.36 -8.38
CA ASP A 207 -44.15 20.66 -7.06
C ASP A 207 -44.62 19.40 -6.34
N VAL A 208 -45.38 18.53 -7.04
CA VAL A 208 -45.80 17.24 -6.50
C VAL A 208 -44.61 16.39 -6.05
N ILE A 209 -43.60 16.27 -6.89
CA ILE A 209 -42.37 15.50 -6.54
C ILE A 209 -41.67 16.12 -5.33
N ARG A 210 -41.61 17.46 -5.24
CA ARG A 210 -40.98 18.15 -4.11
C ARG A 210 -41.68 17.86 -2.79
N GLU A 211 -42.99 17.98 -2.77
CA GLU A 211 -43.79 17.67 -1.57
C GLU A 211 -43.65 16.21 -1.17
N THR A 212 -43.71 15.30 -2.14
CA THR A 212 -43.55 13.87 -1.93
C THR A 212 -42.21 13.54 -1.32
N VAL A 213 -41.11 14.07 -1.90
CA VAL A 213 -39.72 13.82 -1.43
C VAL A 213 -39.50 14.33 -0.01
N LEU A 214 -40.04 15.50 0.33
CA LEU A 214 -39.93 16.06 1.68
C LEU A 214 -40.72 15.23 2.72
N SER A 215 -41.71 14.45 2.31
CA SER A 215 -42.47 13.57 3.19
C SER A 215 -41.80 12.21 3.43
N VAL A 216 -40.78 11.84 2.63
CA VAL A 216 -40.09 10.55 2.77
C VAL A 216 -39.28 10.52 4.06
N PRO A 217 -39.48 9.50 4.92
CA PRO A 217 -38.70 9.36 6.15
C PRO A 217 -37.20 9.26 5.86
N GLY A 218 -36.38 10.03 6.59
CA GLY A 218 -34.91 10.03 6.44
C GLY A 218 -34.38 11.06 5.44
N VAL A 219 -35.24 11.72 4.66
CA VAL A 219 -34.86 12.88 3.84
C VAL A 219 -34.57 14.08 4.75
N LEU A 220 -33.42 14.68 4.55
CA LEU A 220 -32.99 15.85 5.31
C LEU A 220 -33.53 17.13 4.69
N PRO A 221 -34.07 18.08 5.49
CA PRO A 221 -34.56 19.36 4.98
C PRO A 221 -33.40 20.31 4.60
N THR A 222 -32.23 20.07 5.16
CA THR A 222 -31.01 20.88 4.91
C THR A 222 -29.82 19.94 4.71
N PRO A 223 -29.11 20.03 3.57
CA PRO A 223 -29.42 20.89 2.41
C PRO A 223 -30.76 20.52 1.76
N ALA A 224 -31.46 21.52 1.20
CA ALA A 224 -32.75 21.28 0.55
C ALA A 224 -32.60 20.34 -0.66
N PRO A 225 -33.57 19.43 -0.89
CA PRO A 225 -33.62 18.59 -2.08
C PRO A 225 -33.60 19.41 -3.37
N THR A 226 -32.77 19.05 -4.33
CA THR A 226 -32.76 19.64 -5.66
C THR A 226 -33.67 18.83 -6.55
N ILE A 227 -34.72 19.45 -7.12
CA ILE A 227 -35.68 18.81 -8.05
C ILE A 227 -35.77 19.74 -9.27
N ALA A 228 -35.32 19.22 -10.42
CA ALA A 228 -35.26 20.00 -11.65
C ALA A 228 -35.30 19.09 -12.88
N VAL A 229 -35.72 19.66 -14.02
CA VAL A 229 -35.57 18.98 -15.31
C VAL A 229 -34.12 18.69 -15.58
N GLY A 230 -33.79 17.43 -15.80
CA GLY A 230 -32.42 16.96 -16.05
C GLY A 230 -32.10 16.75 -17.52
N ALA A 231 -33.08 16.28 -18.30
CA ALA A 231 -32.94 16.06 -19.73
C ALA A 231 -34.30 15.98 -20.43
N LEU A 232 -34.31 16.27 -21.72
CA LEU A 232 -35.41 15.96 -22.64
C LEU A 232 -34.99 14.71 -23.42
N ALA A 233 -35.51 13.53 -22.98
CA ALA A 233 -35.14 12.24 -23.56
C ALA A 233 -36.10 11.86 -24.70
N GLU A 234 -35.85 10.76 -25.40
CA GLU A 234 -36.60 10.36 -26.60
C GLU A 234 -38.11 10.24 -26.36
N SER A 235 -38.55 9.75 -25.19
CA SER A 235 -39.95 9.50 -24.89
C SER A 235 -40.45 10.14 -23.60
N GLN A 236 -39.60 10.90 -22.90
CA GLN A 236 -39.92 11.47 -21.60
C GLN A 236 -39.14 12.74 -21.29
N VAL A 237 -39.67 13.57 -20.41
CA VAL A 237 -38.93 14.61 -19.70
C VAL A 237 -38.34 14.01 -18.44
N THR A 238 -37.03 13.92 -18.35
CA THR A 238 -36.37 13.37 -17.17
C THR A 238 -36.21 14.43 -16.09
N ILE A 239 -36.72 14.15 -14.90
CA ILE A 239 -36.58 14.98 -13.71
C ILE A 239 -35.51 14.38 -12.80
N ASN A 240 -34.47 15.16 -12.47
CA ASN A 240 -33.50 14.80 -11.46
C ASN A 240 -34.07 15.13 -10.08
N VAL A 241 -34.07 14.14 -9.20
CA VAL A 241 -34.53 14.25 -7.82
C VAL A 241 -33.35 13.90 -6.90
N ARG A 242 -32.88 14.90 -6.13
CA ARG A 242 -31.63 14.80 -5.37
C ARG A 242 -31.83 15.20 -3.92
N PRO A 243 -32.46 14.35 -3.09
CA PRO A 243 -32.56 14.55 -1.66
C PRO A 243 -31.22 14.22 -0.97
N TRP A 244 -31.09 14.72 0.26
CA TRP A 244 -29.97 14.39 1.16
C TRP A 244 -30.45 13.47 2.27
N ALA A 245 -29.60 12.50 2.66
CA ALA A 245 -29.86 11.56 3.73
C ALA A 245 -28.63 11.33 4.58
N LYS A 246 -28.78 10.81 5.78
CA LYS A 246 -27.66 10.25 6.54
C LYS A 246 -27.14 9.00 5.82
N ASN A 247 -25.83 8.72 5.96
CA ASN A 247 -25.24 7.55 5.32
C ASN A 247 -25.95 6.23 5.65
N ALA A 248 -26.37 6.06 6.91
CA ALA A 248 -27.08 4.87 7.36
C ALA A 248 -28.42 4.68 6.65
N ASP A 249 -29.08 5.79 6.25
CA ASP A 249 -30.42 5.79 5.67
C ASP A 249 -30.40 5.87 4.14
N TYR A 250 -29.19 5.92 3.52
CA TYR A 250 -29.02 6.18 2.08
C TYR A 250 -29.88 5.27 1.21
N TRP A 251 -29.78 3.96 1.40
CA TRP A 251 -30.51 3.00 0.58
C TRP A 251 -32.01 2.98 0.89
N SER A 252 -32.39 3.16 2.15
CA SER A 252 -33.80 3.27 2.54
C SER A 252 -34.42 4.48 1.89
N VAL A 253 -33.79 5.65 1.97
CA VAL A 253 -34.25 6.88 1.32
C VAL A 253 -34.30 6.73 -0.20
N TYR A 254 -33.32 6.06 -0.81
CA TYR A 254 -33.30 5.81 -2.26
C TYR A 254 -34.53 5.02 -2.72
N PHE A 255 -34.80 3.87 -2.09
CA PHE A 255 -35.92 3.01 -2.50
C PHE A 255 -37.27 3.61 -2.15
N GLU A 256 -37.40 4.20 -0.96
CA GLU A 256 -38.67 4.86 -0.55
C GLU A 256 -38.98 6.09 -1.41
N THR A 257 -37.96 6.87 -1.79
CA THR A 257 -38.14 8.02 -2.69
C THR A 257 -38.69 7.58 -4.05
N LEU A 258 -38.11 6.53 -4.67
CA LEU A 258 -38.57 5.99 -5.94
C LEU A 258 -40.02 5.53 -5.85
N LYS A 259 -40.33 4.76 -4.81
CA LYS A 259 -41.69 4.24 -4.58
C LYS A 259 -42.70 5.36 -4.35
N ALA A 260 -42.41 6.29 -3.44
CA ALA A 260 -43.31 7.38 -3.09
C ALA A 260 -43.63 8.26 -4.31
N ILE A 261 -42.59 8.61 -5.11
CA ILE A 261 -42.82 9.41 -6.32
C ILE A 261 -43.70 8.67 -7.31
N LYS A 262 -43.43 7.37 -7.58
CA LYS A 262 -44.24 6.57 -8.51
C LYS A 262 -45.69 6.50 -8.05
N ASP A 263 -45.96 6.28 -6.76
CA ASP A 263 -47.28 6.13 -6.21
C ASP A 263 -48.02 7.48 -6.24
N GLU A 264 -47.36 8.58 -5.91
CA GLU A 264 -47.95 9.90 -5.89
C GLU A 264 -48.28 10.46 -7.31
N LEU A 265 -47.31 10.31 -8.26
CA LEU A 265 -47.58 10.69 -9.66
C LEU A 265 -48.78 9.95 -10.23
N GLY A 266 -48.90 8.64 -9.94
CA GLY A 266 -50.08 7.86 -10.33
C GLY A 266 -51.35 8.34 -9.66
N ARG A 267 -51.32 8.75 -8.38
CA ARG A 267 -52.48 9.28 -7.65
C ARG A 267 -53.01 10.60 -8.21
N VAL A 268 -52.09 11.49 -8.63
CA VAL A 268 -52.46 12.81 -9.18
C VAL A 268 -52.67 12.81 -10.70
N GLY A 269 -52.54 11.63 -11.35
CA GLY A 269 -52.78 11.44 -12.78
C GLY A 269 -51.65 11.98 -13.68
N ILE A 270 -50.40 12.11 -13.18
CA ILE A 270 -49.24 12.45 -14.00
C ILE A 270 -48.68 11.17 -14.60
N GLU A 271 -48.58 11.12 -15.92
CA GLU A 271 -48.19 9.92 -16.65
C GLU A 271 -46.64 9.71 -16.63
N ILE A 272 -46.22 8.49 -16.26
CA ILE A 272 -44.89 7.98 -16.51
C ILE A 272 -44.93 7.21 -17.83
N PRO A 273 -44.33 7.73 -18.93
CA PRO A 273 -44.59 7.18 -20.25
C PRO A 273 -43.81 5.88 -20.48
N PHE A 274 -44.43 4.99 -21.24
CA PHE A 274 -43.74 3.91 -21.90
C PHE A 274 -42.93 4.45 -23.11
N PRO A 275 -41.99 3.68 -23.68
CA PRO A 275 -41.33 4.05 -24.93
C PRO A 275 -42.35 4.38 -26.00
N GLN A 276 -42.25 5.57 -26.62
CA GLN A 276 -43.17 6.07 -27.64
C GLN A 276 -42.59 5.85 -29.04
N VAL A 277 -43.43 5.42 -29.97
CA VAL A 277 -43.07 5.27 -31.39
C VAL A 277 -44.15 5.94 -32.24
N THR A 278 -43.74 6.85 -33.10
CA THR A 278 -44.64 7.46 -34.11
C THR A 278 -44.57 6.64 -35.40
N VAL A 279 -45.70 6.06 -35.79
CA VAL A 279 -45.83 5.30 -37.03
C VAL A 279 -46.49 6.15 -38.09
N HIS A 280 -45.79 6.48 -39.16
CA HIS A 280 -46.33 7.14 -40.34
C HIS A 280 -46.77 6.08 -41.36
N GLN A 281 -48.07 5.95 -41.57
CA GLN A 281 -48.56 5.11 -42.66
C GLN A 281 -48.44 5.87 -43.99
N ALA A 282 -47.69 5.31 -44.94
CA ALA A 282 -47.68 5.83 -46.32
C ALA A 282 -49.09 5.65 -46.93
N LYS A 283 -49.64 6.71 -47.49
CA LYS A 283 -50.88 6.69 -48.23
C LYS A 283 -50.72 6.05 -49.59
#